data_d927e7f87c4677000eaad6de2ea56eb5
#
_entry.id   d927e7f87c4677000eaad6de2ea56eb5
#
_cell.length_a   1.000
_cell.length_b   1.000
_cell.length_c   1.000
_cell.angle_alpha   90.00
_cell.angle_beta   90.00
_cell.angle_gamma   90.00
#
_symmetry.space_group_name_H-M   'P 1'
#
loop_
_entity.id
_entity.type
_entity.pdbx_description
1 polymer ?
#
loop_
_entity_poly.entity_id
_entity_poly.type
_entity_poly.pdbx_seq_one_letter_code
_entity_poly.pdbx_strand_id
1 'polypeptide(L)'
;LQAALLARQNEASSSQVVAALLHDIGHFLMDEEDQHSDFLQEDWLHEEVGAEQLTPFFDQSVIDPIRLHVPAKRYLCTVDPEYYQGLSRASKRSYELQGGQLSDGEKDAFESNPHYQSAVLLRRWDDGAKLTGFTTPPLSDFREEVQACIKTPQQRG
;
A
#
# COMPACT_ATOMS: atom_id res chain seq x y z
N LEU A 1 -0.56 -9.65 5.69
CA LEU A 1 -0.21 -10.99 5.20
C LEU A 1 -1.06 -11.42 3.99
N GLN A 2 -2.39 -11.25 4.01
CA GLN A 2 -3.27 -11.67 2.91
C GLN A 2 -2.91 -10.99 1.58
N ALA A 3 -2.67 -9.68 1.57
CA ALA A 3 -2.26 -8.93 0.38
C ALA A 3 -0.94 -9.47 -0.21
N ALA A 4 0.05 -9.77 0.62
CA ALA A 4 1.31 -10.35 0.19
C ALA A 4 1.14 -11.76 -0.40
N LEU A 5 0.25 -12.57 0.18
CA LEU A 5 -0.08 -13.88 -0.37
C LEU A 5 -0.76 -13.77 -1.74
N LEU A 6 -1.70 -12.83 -1.90
CA LEU A 6 -2.32 -12.54 -3.20
C LEU A 6 -1.30 -12.09 -4.23
N ALA A 7 -0.37 -11.20 -3.85
CA ALA A 7 0.72 -10.77 -4.73
C ALA A 7 1.55 -11.97 -5.20
N ARG A 8 1.94 -12.87 -4.29
CA ARG A 8 2.70 -14.08 -4.60
C ARG A 8 1.92 -15.03 -5.53
N GLN A 9 0.63 -15.24 -5.27
CA GLN A 9 -0.26 -16.06 -6.11
C GLN A 9 -0.45 -15.49 -7.54
N ASN A 10 -0.27 -14.18 -7.70
CA ASN A 10 -0.28 -13.50 -9.00
C ASN A 10 1.11 -13.38 -9.62
N GLU A 11 2.09 -14.18 -9.16
CA GLU A 11 3.46 -14.20 -9.70
C GLU A 11 4.15 -12.82 -9.69
N ALA A 12 3.80 -11.98 -8.70
CA ALA A 12 4.38 -10.65 -8.56
C ALA A 12 5.89 -10.73 -8.21
N SER A 13 6.64 -9.68 -8.55
CA SER A 13 8.05 -9.57 -8.19
C SER A 13 8.23 -9.52 -6.66
N SER A 14 9.44 -9.86 -6.18
CA SER A 14 9.76 -9.79 -4.75
C SER A 14 9.48 -8.39 -4.18
N SER A 15 9.78 -7.32 -4.91
CA SER A 15 9.49 -5.94 -4.47
C SER A 15 8.00 -5.67 -4.30
N GLN A 16 7.15 -6.18 -5.19
CA GLN A 16 5.70 -6.04 -5.08
C GLN A 16 5.13 -6.88 -3.93
N VAL A 17 5.65 -8.09 -3.71
CA VAL A 17 5.28 -8.92 -2.55
C VAL A 17 5.65 -8.24 -1.25
N VAL A 18 6.87 -7.67 -1.15
CA VAL A 18 7.34 -6.94 0.03
C VAL A 18 6.53 -5.65 0.25
N ALA A 19 6.23 -4.91 -0.81
CA ALA A 19 5.34 -3.74 -0.71
C ALA A 19 3.96 -4.14 -0.16
N ALA A 20 3.37 -5.23 -0.67
CA ALA A 20 2.09 -5.74 -0.18
C ALA A 20 2.17 -6.29 1.26
N LEU A 21 3.34 -6.77 1.69
CA LEU A 21 3.56 -7.24 3.06
C LEU A 21 3.59 -6.09 4.07
N LEU A 22 4.16 -4.95 3.67
CA LEU A 22 4.52 -3.84 4.56
C LEU A 22 3.67 -2.57 4.39
N HIS A 23 2.70 -2.53 3.46
CA HIS A 23 1.96 -1.31 3.10
C HIS A 23 1.25 -0.63 4.29
N ASP A 24 0.76 -1.41 5.24
CA ASP A 24 0.02 -0.93 6.42
C ASP A 24 0.90 -0.78 7.68
N ILE A 25 2.23 -0.91 7.56
CA ILE A 25 3.12 -0.84 8.74
C ILE A 25 3.02 0.51 9.45
N GLY A 26 2.70 1.57 8.72
CA GLY A 26 2.52 2.91 9.30
C GLY A 26 1.44 2.96 10.37
N HIS A 27 0.37 2.18 10.25
CA HIS A 27 -0.65 2.09 11.30
C HIS A 27 -0.06 1.63 12.65
N PHE A 28 0.84 0.63 12.63
CA PHE A 28 1.48 0.16 13.86
C PHE A 28 2.44 1.18 14.48
N LEU A 29 3.04 2.04 13.64
CA LEU A 29 3.99 3.05 14.09
C LEU A 29 3.28 4.30 14.65
N MET A 30 2.08 4.62 14.16
CA MET A 30 1.28 5.74 14.62
C MET A 30 0.55 5.44 15.93
N ASP A 31 0.07 4.21 16.12
CA ASP A 31 -0.66 3.79 17.33
C ASP A 31 0.19 3.90 18.61
N GLU A 32 1.51 3.91 18.52
CA GLU A 32 2.41 4.05 19.68
C GLU A 32 2.56 5.50 20.15
N GLU A 33 2.31 6.49 19.29
CA GLU A 33 2.57 7.91 19.61
C GLU A 33 1.31 8.71 19.96
N ASP A 34 0.10 8.27 19.57
CA ASP A 34 -1.09 9.12 19.64
C ASP A 34 -2.37 8.37 20.02
N GLN A 35 -2.54 8.07 21.32
CA GLN A 35 -3.81 7.50 21.85
C GLN A 35 -4.98 8.48 21.84
N HIS A 36 -4.86 9.68 21.24
CA HIS A 36 -5.85 10.76 21.29
C HIS A 36 -6.14 11.43 19.94
N SER A 37 -5.60 10.96 18.82
CA SER A 37 -5.94 11.53 17.51
C SER A 37 -7.24 10.97 16.97
N ASP A 38 -8.05 11.83 16.30
CA ASP A 38 -9.25 11.41 15.61
C ASP A 38 -8.91 10.35 14.55
N PHE A 39 -9.49 9.16 14.65
CA PHE A 39 -9.37 8.01 13.73
C PHE A 39 -9.40 8.41 12.22
N LEU A 40 -9.94 9.58 11.91
CA LEU A 40 -10.04 10.14 10.57
C LEU A 40 -8.75 10.84 10.11
N GLN A 41 -7.88 11.31 11.01
CA GLN A 41 -6.59 11.90 10.65
C GLN A 41 -5.50 10.82 10.48
N GLU A 42 -5.61 9.71 11.19
CA GLU A 42 -4.68 8.59 11.10
C GLU A 42 -4.72 7.89 9.73
N ASP A 43 -5.90 7.85 9.08
CA ASP A 43 -6.08 7.25 7.75
C ASP A 43 -5.43 8.05 6.59
N TRP A 44 -4.86 9.24 6.89
CA TRP A 44 -4.31 10.16 5.87
C TRP A 44 -2.79 10.13 5.74
N LEU A 45 -2.08 9.52 6.67
CA LEU A 45 -0.63 9.61 6.75
C LEU A 45 0.08 8.27 6.95
N HIS A 46 -0.64 7.17 7.18
CA HIS A 46 0.01 5.89 7.48
C HIS A 46 0.91 5.40 6.34
N GLU A 47 0.52 5.65 5.08
CA GLU A 47 1.31 5.28 3.91
C GLU A 47 2.61 6.08 3.83
N GLU A 48 2.58 7.38 4.18
CA GLU A 48 3.76 8.22 4.19
C GLU A 48 4.69 7.87 5.36
N VAL A 49 4.15 7.73 6.56
CA VAL A 49 4.92 7.30 7.75
C VAL A 49 5.57 5.94 7.52
N GLY A 50 4.82 4.97 6.99
CA GLY A 50 5.35 3.65 6.66
C GLY A 50 6.46 3.72 5.61
N ALA A 51 6.27 4.47 4.54
CA ALA A 51 7.25 4.65 3.48
C ALA A 51 8.54 5.33 3.98
N GLU A 52 8.43 6.38 4.79
CA GLU A 52 9.58 7.08 5.38
C GLU A 52 10.42 6.14 6.27
N GLN A 53 9.78 5.38 7.15
CA GLN A 53 10.47 4.44 8.03
C GLN A 53 11.15 3.30 7.28
N LEU A 54 10.61 2.89 6.13
CA LEU A 54 11.16 1.82 5.32
C LEU A 54 12.24 2.29 4.32
N THR A 55 12.30 3.58 4.01
CA THR A 55 13.24 4.17 3.02
C THR A 55 14.72 3.80 3.27
N PRO A 56 15.24 3.73 4.52
CA PRO A 56 16.61 3.30 4.75
C PRO A 56 16.89 1.85 4.36
N PHE A 57 15.86 1.01 4.25
CA PHE A 57 15.99 -0.44 4.09
C PHE A 57 15.65 -0.95 2.70
N PHE A 58 14.83 -0.22 1.93
CA PHE A 58 14.31 -0.68 0.64
C PHE A 58 14.46 0.37 -0.46
N ASP A 59 14.52 -0.07 -1.70
CA ASP A 59 14.54 0.80 -2.88
C ASP A 59 13.14 1.30 -3.25
N GLN A 60 13.09 2.27 -4.17
CA GLN A 60 11.83 2.91 -4.61
C GLN A 60 10.82 1.91 -5.19
N SER A 61 11.28 0.78 -5.73
CA SER A 61 10.41 -0.30 -6.21
C SER A 61 9.53 -0.94 -5.12
N VAL A 62 9.91 -0.79 -3.83
CA VAL A 62 9.11 -1.18 -2.65
C VAL A 62 8.42 0.04 -2.05
N ILE A 63 9.16 1.15 -1.91
CA ILE A 63 8.70 2.35 -1.18
C ILE A 63 7.57 3.08 -1.92
N ASP A 64 7.72 3.30 -3.24
CA ASP A 64 6.72 4.06 -3.99
C ASP A 64 5.34 3.36 -4.02
N PRO A 65 5.22 2.04 -4.26
CA PRO A 65 3.94 1.37 -4.15
C PRO A 65 3.29 1.53 -2.77
N ILE A 66 4.06 1.50 -1.68
CA ILE A 66 3.56 1.73 -0.32
C ILE A 66 3.03 3.16 -0.19
N ARG A 67 3.82 4.17 -0.55
CA ARG A 67 3.43 5.58 -0.51
C ARG A 67 2.20 5.88 -1.36
N LEU A 68 2.09 5.21 -2.49
CA LEU A 68 1.05 5.47 -3.50
C LEU A 68 -0.21 4.61 -3.36
N HIS A 69 -0.29 3.65 -2.40
CA HIS A 69 -1.44 2.73 -2.38
C HIS A 69 -2.76 3.41 -2.01
N VAL A 70 -2.73 4.49 -1.24
CA VAL A 70 -3.91 5.32 -0.95
C VAL A 70 -4.28 6.18 -2.16
N PRO A 71 -3.38 6.96 -2.77
CA PRO A 71 -3.63 7.60 -4.06
C PRO A 71 -4.11 6.63 -5.16
N ALA A 72 -3.61 5.39 -5.19
CA ALA A 72 -4.06 4.36 -6.14
C ALA A 72 -5.55 4.03 -6.03
N LYS A 73 -6.14 4.11 -4.84
CA LYS A 73 -7.60 3.98 -4.67
C LYS A 73 -8.36 5.10 -5.39
N ARG A 74 -7.91 6.35 -5.23
CA ARG A 74 -8.50 7.51 -5.93
C ARG A 74 -8.34 7.38 -7.44
N TYR A 75 -7.16 6.95 -7.89
CA TYR A 75 -6.88 6.67 -9.30
C TYR A 75 -7.83 5.62 -9.87
N LEU A 76 -7.94 4.47 -9.22
CA LEU A 76 -8.84 3.39 -9.66
C LEU A 76 -10.30 3.85 -9.71
N CYS A 77 -10.78 4.59 -8.71
CA CYS A 77 -12.14 5.16 -8.74
C CYS A 77 -12.33 6.16 -9.88
N THR A 78 -11.26 6.80 -10.36
CA THR A 78 -11.32 7.78 -11.47
C THR A 78 -11.38 7.08 -12.83
N VAL A 79 -10.58 6.02 -13.03
CA VAL A 79 -10.42 5.37 -14.35
C VAL A 79 -11.27 4.12 -14.53
N ASP A 80 -11.80 3.56 -13.45
CA ASP A 80 -12.56 2.30 -13.44
C ASP A 80 -13.88 2.47 -12.62
N PRO A 81 -15.00 2.82 -13.27
CA PRO A 81 -16.28 3.01 -12.58
C PRO A 81 -16.77 1.77 -11.85
N GLU A 82 -16.44 0.56 -12.32
CA GLU A 82 -16.85 -0.70 -11.68
C GLU A 82 -16.09 -0.90 -10.37
N TYR A 83 -14.83 -0.47 -10.32
CA TYR A 83 -14.02 -0.53 -9.09
C TYR A 83 -14.69 0.26 -7.95
N TYR A 84 -15.14 1.50 -8.20
CA TYR A 84 -15.84 2.29 -7.19
C TYR A 84 -17.11 1.59 -6.68
N GLN A 85 -17.89 0.96 -7.58
CA GLN A 85 -19.10 0.24 -7.18
C GLN A 85 -18.80 -0.93 -6.24
N GLY A 86 -17.70 -1.65 -6.47
CA GLY A 86 -17.25 -2.79 -5.66
C GLY A 86 -16.69 -2.44 -4.28
N LEU A 87 -16.36 -1.16 -4.01
CA LEU A 87 -15.81 -0.74 -2.72
C LEU A 87 -16.79 -0.94 -1.55
N SER A 88 -16.25 -1.32 -0.38
CA SER A 88 -16.97 -1.33 0.87
C SER A 88 -17.45 0.08 1.26
N ARG A 89 -18.47 0.17 2.15
CA ARG A 89 -18.92 1.47 2.68
C ARG A 89 -17.80 2.26 3.34
N ALA A 90 -16.91 1.58 4.09
CA ALA A 90 -15.77 2.22 4.73
C ALA A 90 -14.80 2.78 3.70
N SER A 91 -14.47 2.00 2.65
CA SER A 91 -13.58 2.43 1.56
C SER A 91 -14.16 3.60 0.75
N LYS A 92 -15.49 3.62 0.53
CA LYS A 92 -16.17 4.76 -0.13
C LYS A 92 -16.09 6.03 0.71
N ARG A 93 -16.34 5.92 2.01
CA ARG A 93 -16.23 7.06 2.94
C ARG A 93 -14.79 7.60 2.99
N SER A 94 -13.81 6.73 3.13
CA SER A 94 -12.39 7.09 3.11
C SER A 94 -11.99 7.77 1.78
N TYR A 95 -12.47 7.25 0.65
CA TYR A 95 -12.27 7.88 -0.67
C TYR A 95 -12.80 9.30 -0.74
N GLU A 96 -14.02 9.57 -0.24
CA GLU A 96 -14.62 10.91 -0.21
C GLU A 96 -13.80 11.86 0.67
N LEU A 97 -13.39 11.41 1.86
CA LEU A 97 -12.56 12.19 2.78
C LEU A 97 -11.17 12.48 2.19
N GLN A 98 -10.59 11.58 1.41
CA GLN A 98 -9.31 11.72 0.74
C GLN A 98 -9.36 12.58 -0.54
N GLY A 99 -10.46 13.29 -0.79
CA GLY A 99 -10.62 14.22 -1.90
C GLY A 99 -11.33 13.66 -3.13
N GLY A 100 -11.84 12.42 -3.08
CA GLY A 100 -12.66 11.83 -4.13
C GLY A 100 -11.88 11.61 -5.44
N GLN A 101 -12.54 11.91 -6.57
CA GLN A 101 -11.99 11.74 -7.91
C GLN A 101 -10.72 12.59 -8.12
N LEU A 102 -9.72 12.01 -8.80
CA LEU A 102 -8.54 12.76 -9.22
C LEU A 102 -8.89 13.75 -10.33
N SER A 103 -8.33 14.96 -10.27
CA SER A 103 -8.24 15.83 -11.42
C SER A 103 -7.28 15.26 -12.47
N ASP A 104 -7.36 15.78 -13.72
CA ASP A 104 -6.44 15.33 -14.78
C ASP A 104 -4.98 15.53 -14.39
N GLY A 105 -4.64 16.65 -13.74
CA GLY A 105 -3.28 16.94 -13.28
C GLY A 105 -2.81 15.97 -12.18
N GLU A 106 -3.68 15.61 -11.24
CA GLU A 106 -3.35 14.60 -10.21
C GLU A 106 -3.17 13.21 -10.83
N LYS A 107 -4.00 12.87 -11.80
CA LYS A 107 -3.89 11.60 -12.54
C LYS A 107 -2.57 11.53 -13.29
N ASP A 108 -2.21 12.58 -14.05
CA ASP A 108 -0.95 12.66 -14.78
C ASP A 108 0.26 12.58 -13.83
N ALA A 109 0.19 13.26 -12.69
CA ALA A 109 1.23 13.21 -11.67
C ALA A 109 1.39 11.79 -11.09
N PHE A 110 0.28 11.10 -10.81
CA PHE A 110 0.28 9.71 -10.34
C PHE A 110 0.90 8.76 -11.39
N GLU A 111 0.47 8.86 -12.65
CA GLU A 111 0.98 8.04 -13.76
C GLU A 111 2.45 8.34 -14.12
N SER A 112 2.97 9.52 -13.77
CA SER A 112 4.37 9.87 -13.99
C SER A 112 5.36 9.13 -13.08
N ASN A 113 4.89 8.56 -11.96
CA ASN A 113 5.74 7.74 -11.11
C ASN A 113 6.01 6.38 -11.79
N PRO A 114 7.27 5.94 -11.92
CA PRO A 114 7.62 4.69 -12.61
C PRO A 114 7.03 3.43 -11.95
N HIS A 115 6.59 3.54 -10.68
CA HIS A 115 6.03 2.44 -9.91
C HIS A 115 4.51 2.52 -9.72
N TYR A 116 3.81 3.44 -10.42
CA TYR A 116 2.37 3.62 -10.23
C TYR A 116 1.55 2.35 -10.53
N GLN A 117 1.97 1.55 -11.53
CA GLN A 117 1.30 0.29 -11.82
C GLN A 117 1.43 -0.72 -10.67
N SER A 118 2.59 -0.76 -10.00
CA SER A 118 2.78 -1.60 -8.81
C SER A 118 1.91 -1.12 -7.64
N ALA A 119 1.71 0.20 -7.49
CA ALA A 119 0.78 0.75 -6.50
C ALA A 119 -0.68 0.37 -6.81
N VAL A 120 -1.09 0.39 -8.08
CA VAL A 120 -2.42 -0.05 -8.52
C VAL A 120 -2.64 -1.54 -8.23
N LEU A 121 -1.65 -2.39 -8.50
CA LEU A 121 -1.71 -3.81 -8.19
C LEU A 121 -1.78 -4.04 -6.68
N LEU A 122 -0.92 -3.37 -5.91
CA LEU A 122 -0.94 -3.42 -4.45
C LEU A 122 -2.32 -3.07 -3.90
N ARG A 123 -2.93 -1.99 -4.40
CA ARG A 123 -4.28 -1.59 -3.97
C ARG A 123 -5.33 -2.66 -4.26
N ARG A 124 -5.28 -3.32 -5.42
CA ARG A 124 -6.19 -4.42 -5.74
C ARG A 124 -5.99 -5.62 -4.80
N TRP A 125 -4.75 -5.94 -4.43
CA TRP A 125 -4.47 -7.00 -3.45
C TRP A 125 -4.92 -6.62 -2.04
N ASP A 126 -4.75 -5.36 -1.62
CA ASP A 126 -5.28 -4.88 -0.35
C ASP A 126 -6.81 -5.03 -0.28
N ASP A 127 -7.53 -4.60 -1.30
CA ASP A 127 -8.98 -4.74 -1.33
C ASP A 127 -9.45 -6.20 -1.34
N GLY A 128 -8.71 -7.09 -2.01
CA GLY A 128 -8.98 -8.52 -2.04
C GLY A 128 -8.57 -9.28 -0.76
N ALA A 129 -7.78 -8.65 0.09
CA ALA A 129 -7.15 -9.28 1.26
C ALA A 129 -8.01 -9.22 2.55
N LYS A 130 -9.25 -8.77 2.46
CA LYS A 130 -10.13 -8.53 3.63
C LYS A 130 -11.06 -9.71 3.91
N LEU A 131 -10.52 -10.94 3.83
CA LEU A 131 -11.27 -12.17 4.04
C LEU A 131 -11.22 -12.59 5.51
N THR A 132 -12.38 -12.57 6.18
CA THR A 132 -12.50 -13.00 7.58
C THR A 132 -12.27 -14.52 7.69
N GLY A 133 -11.45 -14.93 8.67
CA GLY A 133 -11.17 -16.35 8.95
C GLY A 133 -10.23 -17.03 7.92
N PHE A 134 -9.67 -16.28 7.00
CA PHE A 134 -8.70 -16.81 6.05
C PHE A 134 -7.34 -17.05 6.73
N THR A 135 -6.82 -18.27 6.61
CA THR A 135 -5.51 -18.63 7.17
C THR A 135 -4.40 -18.22 6.21
N THR A 136 -3.48 -17.37 6.68
CA THR A 136 -2.27 -17.01 5.95
C THR A 136 -1.06 -17.82 6.42
N PRO A 137 -0.03 -18.00 5.56
CA PRO A 137 1.26 -18.47 6.03
C PRO A 137 1.85 -17.50 7.08
N PRO A 138 2.74 -17.97 7.95
CA PRO A 138 3.41 -17.10 8.91
C PRO A 138 4.30 -16.07 8.21
N LEU A 139 4.57 -14.96 8.89
CA LEU A 139 5.43 -13.88 8.36
C LEU A 139 6.82 -14.39 7.90
N SER A 140 7.34 -15.41 8.60
CA SER A 140 8.63 -16.04 8.25
C SER A 140 8.72 -16.59 6.84
N ASP A 141 7.60 -16.96 6.24
CA ASP A 141 7.56 -17.55 4.90
C ASP A 141 7.83 -16.51 3.78
N PHE A 142 7.78 -15.21 4.12
CA PHE A 142 8.11 -14.12 3.21
C PHE A 142 9.58 -13.66 3.33
N ARG A 143 10.40 -14.40 4.08
CA ARG A 143 11.81 -14.05 4.36
C ARG A 143 12.63 -13.90 3.10
N GLU A 144 12.45 -14.76 2.12
CA GLU A 144 13.26 -14.76 0.89
C GLU A 144 13.01 -13.50 0.07
N GLU A 145 11.76 -13.09 -0.09
CA GLU A 145 11.41 -11.85 -0.79
C GLU A 145 11.96 -10.61 -0.07
N VAL A 146 11.84 -10.58 1.26
CA VAL A 146 12.39 -9.47 2.06
C VAL A 146 13.91 -9.42 1.91
N GLN A 147 14.61 -10.55 2.00
CA GLN A 147 16.07 -10.61 1.83
C GLN A 147 16.52 -10.20 0.43
N ALA A 148 15.73 -10.53 -0.60
CA ALA A 148 16.02 -10.13 -1.99
C ALA A 148 15.88 -8.63 -2.22
N CYS A 149 15.09 -7.92 -1.40
CA CYS A 149 14.79 -6.50 -1.57
C CYS A 149 15.53 -5.58 -0.58
N ILE A 150 16.04 -6.12 0.54
CA ILE A 150 16.66 -5.30 1.57
C ILE A 150 18.02 -4.77 1.12
N LYS A 151 18.24 -3.47 1.27
CA LYS A 151 19.52 -2.81 0.97
C LYS A 151 20.66 -3.39 1.81
N THR A 152 21.79 -3.60 1.18
CA THR A 152 23.03 -3.97 1.91
C THR A 152 23.47 -2.83 2.84
N PRO A 153 24.28 -3.11 3.86
CA PRO A 153 24.80 -2.06 4.76
C PRO A 153 25.49 -0.90 4.02
N GLN A 154 26.15 -1.17 2.87
CA GLN A 154 26.82 -0.14 2.06
C GLN A 154 25.82 0.76 1.32
N GLN A 155 24.59 0.33 1.11
CA GLN A 155 23.53 1.06 0.40
C GLN A 155 22.63 1.87 1.36
N ARG A 156 22.81 1.71 2.67
CA ARG A 156 22.00 2.38 3.72
C ARG A 156 22.60 3.70 4.19
N GLY A 157 23.76 4.07 3.69
CA GLY A 157 24.50 5.29 4.05
C GLY A 157 24.04 6.55 3.38
#